data_659a16a3f779e77a46ea130a41951dac
#
_entry.id   659a16a3f779e77a46ea130a41951dac
#
_cell.length_a   1.000
_cell.length_b   1.000
_cell.length_c   1.000
_cell.angle_alpha   90.00
_cell.angle_beta   90.00
_cell.angle_gamma   90.00
#
_symmetry.space_group_name_H-M   'P 1'
#
loop_
_entity.id
_entity.type
_entity.pdbx_description
1 polymer ?
#
loop_
_entity_poly.entity_id
_entity_poly.type
_entity_poly.pdbx_seq_one_letter_code
_entity_poly.pdbx_strand_id
1 'polypeptide(L)'
;MTEASHRDHPLVQLTLMRFREFWREPEALFWTFAFPIILAVALGIAFRNRPAEVLKVAAVTPELAQALRQEKQLDVEQFSASAGAEALRTGKVALLAEPGPGGTTVYRYDDTNPEGRAARMLADAAVQRAAGRVDPVPARDRILRSRARAISTF
;
A
#
# COMPACT_ATOMS: atom_id res chain seq x y z
N MET A 1 22.14 -49.48 -50.56
CA MET A 1 21.03 -49.71 -49.63
C MET A 1 21.55 -49.45 -48.23
N THR A 2 21.34 -48.24 -47.74
CA THR A 2 21.82 -47.84 -46.41
C THR A 2 20.59 -47.39 -45.62
N GLU A 3 20.04 -48.31 -44.85
CA GLU A 3 18.99 -48.01 -43.88
C GLU A 3 19.54 -47.11 -42.78
N ALA A 4 19.23 -45.86 -42.80
CA ALA A 4 19.44 -44.95 -41.68
C ALA A 4 18.47 -45.36 -40.57
N SER A 5 18.97 -46.16 -39.63
CA SER A 5 18.29 -46.46 -38.38
C SER A 5 18.08 -45.17 -37.62
N HIS A 6 16.89 -44.60 -37.76
CA HIS A 6 16.42 -43.51 -36.90
C HIS A 6 16.16 -44.13 -35.53
N ARG A 7 17.24 -44.21 -34.71
CA ARG A 7 17.13 -44.57 -33.29
C ARG A 7 16.43 -43.44 -32.60
N ASP A 8 15.09 -43.45 -32.63
CA ASP A 8 14.26 -42.62 -31.74
C ASP A 8 14.67 -42.99 -30.33
N HIS A 9 15.34 -42.04 -29.67
CA HIS A 9 15.78 -42.25 -28.30
C HIS A 9 14.55 -42.58 -27.44
N PRO A 10 14.53 -43.71 -26.73
CA PRO A 10 13.37 -44.14 -25.96
C PRO A 10 12.94 -43.10 -24.93
N LEU A 11 13.88 -42.25 -24.49
CA LEU A 11 13.58 -41.11 -23.61
C LEU A 11 12.75 -40.03 -24.28
N VAL A 12 12.94 -39.77 -25.59
CA VAL A 12 12.15 -38.77 -26.32
C VAL A 12 10.74 -39.27 -26.51
N GLN A 13 10.56 -40.54 -26.82
CA GLN A 13 9.23 -41.15 -26.98
C GLN A 13 8.47 -41.18 -25.64
N LEU A 14 9.12 -41.51 -24.53
CA LEU A 14 8.55 -41.46 -23.19
C LEU A 14 8.15 -40.02 -22.79
N THR A 15 9.00 -39.08 -23.09
CA THR A 15 8.70 -37.66 -22.79
C THR A 15 7.52 -37.13 -23.61
N LEU A 16 7.48 -37.50 -24.91
CA LEU A 16 6.35 -37.12 -25.78
C LEU A 16 5.03 -37.80 -25.38
N MET A 17 5.07 -39.06 -24.94
CA MET A 17 3.89 -39.75 -24.41
C MET A 17 3.38 -39.07 -23.15
N ARG A 18 4.25 -38.75 -22.17
CA ARG A 18 3.89 -38.03 -20.94
C ARG A 18 3.35 -36.64 -21.21
N PHE A 19 3.97 -35.94 -22.18
CA PHE A 19 3.49 -34.62 -22.56
C PHE A 19 2.09 -34.66 -23.23
N ARG A 20 1.85 -35.70 -24.02
CA ARG A 20 0.55 -35.90 -24.70
C ARG A 20 -0.54 -36.33 -23.72
N GLU A 21 -0.20 -37.13 -22.71
CA GLU A 21 -1.08 -37.51 -21.61
C GLU A 21 -1.45 -36.30 -20.76
N PHE A 22 -0.47 -35.49 -20.38
CA PHE A 22 -0.67 -34.26 -19.62
C PHE A 22 -1.55 -33.23 -20.37
N TRP A 23 -1.40 -33.12 -21.71
CA TRP A 23 -2.22 -32.24 -22.52
C TRP A 23 -3.68 -32.70 -22.66
N ARG A 24 -3.95 -33.96 -22.40
CA ARG A 24 -5.30 -34.54 -22.42
C ARG A 24 -6.02 -34.42 -21.08
N GLU A 25 -5.36 -33.98 -20.04
CA GLU A 25 -5.96 -33.73 -18.73
C GLU A 25 -6.20 -32.21 -18.53
N PRO A 26 -7.34 -31.70 -19.00
CA PRO A 26 -7.64 -30.27 -18.92
C PRO A 26 -7.71 -29.75 -17.48
N GLU A 27 -8.05 -30.63 -16.55
CA GLU A 27 -8.08 -30.32 -15.12
C GLU A 27 -6.67 -30.05 -14.56
N ALA A 28 -5.70 -30.89 -14.90
CA ALA A 28 -4.31 -30.68 -14.48
C ALA A 28 -3.71 -29.42 -15.07
N LEU A 29 -4.00 -29.12 -16.33
CA LEU A 29 -3.59 -27.89 -17.01
C LEU A 29 -4.21 -26.64 -16.36
N PHE A 30 -5.48 -26.71 -16.00
CA PHE A 30 -6.18 -25.61 -15.33
C PHE A 30 -5.52 -25.29 -14.00
N TRP A 31 -5.35 -26.29 -13.14
CA TRP A 31 -4.80 -26.07 -11.78
C TRP A 31 -3.31 -25.70 -11.80
N THR A 32 -2.55 -26.21 -12.77
CA THR A 32 -1.10 -25.97 -12.84
C THR A 32 -0.76 -24.62 -13.49
N PHE A 33 -1.51 -24.21 -14.53
CA PHE A 33 -1.19 -23.00 -15.30
C PHE A 33 -2.28 -21.93 -15.25
N ALA A 34 -3.52 -22.29 -15.55
CA ALA A 34 -4.57 -21.28 -15.68
C ALA A 34 -4.90 -20.64 -14.33
N PHE A 35 -5.05 -21.41 -13.28
CA PHE A 35 -5.39 -20.91 -11.95
C PHE A 35 -4.33 -19.94 -11.37
N PRO A 36 -3.02 -20.23 -11.36
CA PRO A 36 -2.02 -19.29 -10.88
C PRO A 36 -1.97 -18.00 -11.71
N ILE A 37 -2.17 -18.09 -13.03
CA ILE A 37 -2.21 -16.91 -13.91
C ILE A 37 -3.45 -16.05 -13.59
N ILE A 38 -4.62 -16.66 -13.48
CA ILE A 38 -5.86 -15.96 -13.11
C ILE A 38 -5.71 -15.32 -11.74
N LEU A 39 -5.15 -16.04 -10.77
CA LEU A 39 -4.91 -15.51 -9.43
C LEU A 39 -3.93 -14.34 -9.45
N ALA A 40 -2.82 -14.44 -10.18
CA ALA A 40 -1.85 -13.36 -10.32
C ALA A 40 -2.47 -12.12 -10.98
N VAL A 41 -3.28 -12.29 -12.02
CA VAL A 41 -3.99 -11.19 -12.69
C VAL A 41 -5.03 -10.58 -11.76
N ALA A 42 -5.83 -11.40 -11.08
CA ALA A 42 -6.85 -10.93 -10.13
C ALA A 42 -6.21 -10.13 -8.97
N LEU A 43 -5.14 -10.64 -8.38
CA LEU A 43 -4.38 -9.93 -7.35
C LEU A 43 -3.74 -8.65 -7.92
N GLY A 44 -3.16 -8.71 -9.11
CA GLY A 44 -2.59 -7.54 -9.78
C GLY A 44 -3.61 -6.43 -10.01
N ILE A 45 -4.85 -6.77 -10.37
CA ILE A 45 -5.96 -5.82 -10.51
C ILE A 45 -6.41 -5.32 -9.14
N ALA A 46 -6.58 -6.21 -8.16
CA ALA A 46 -7.05 -5.86 -6.82
C ALA A 46 -6.09 -4.90 -6.09
N PHE A 47 -4.78 -5.08 -6.28
CA PHE A 47 -3.75 -4.23 -5.65
C PHE A 47 -3.24 -3.08 -6.53
N ARG A 48 -3.74 -2.96 -7.75
CA ARG A 48 -3.31 -1.92 -8.70
C ARG A 48 -3.60 -0.50 -8.23
N ASN A 49 -4.69 -0.30 -7.51
CA ASN A 49 -5.15 0.99 -7.00
C ASN A 49 -5.27 0.92 -5.47
N ARG A 50 -4.15 0.83 -4.75
CA ARG A 50 -4.19 1.26 -3.36
C ARG A 50 -4.19 2.79 -3.36
N PRO A 51 -5.30 3.46 -2.95
CA PRO A 51 -5.26 4.87 -2.65
C PRO A 51 -4.17 5.09 -1.59
N ALA A 52 -3.47 6.22 -1.67
CA ALA A 52 -2.53 6.60 -0.63
C ALA A 52 -3.26 6.46 0.71
N GLU A 53 -2.66 5.71 1.62
CA GLU A 53 -3.22 5.41 2.93
C GLU A 53 -3.45 6.74 3.66
N VAL A 54 -4.71 7.13 3.80
CA VAL A 54 -5.10 8.36 4.48
C VAL A 54 -5.25 8.02 5.95
N LEU A 55 -4.42 8.65 6.78
CA LEU A 55 -4.38 8.40 8.22
C LEU A 55 -5.47 9.22 8.89
N LYS A 56 -6.37 8.54 9.61
CA LYS A 56 -7.43 9.21 10.38
C LYS A 56 -6.88 9.80 11.66
N VAL A 57 -7.11 11.09 11.85
CA VAL A 57 -6.63 11.82 13.02
C VAL A 57 -7.77 12.64 13.65
N ALA A 58 -7.75 12.74 14.97
CA ALA A 58 -8.67 13.56 15.72
C ALA A 58 -8.02 14.88 16.12
N ALA A 59 -8.75 15.98 16.01
CA ALA A 59 -8.35 17.28 16.52
C ALA A 59 -9.40 17.79 17.51
N VAL A 60 -8.95 18.35 18.64
CA VAL A 60 -9.86 18.86 19.68
C VAL A 60 -10.34 20.28 19.36
N THR A 61 -9.49 21.10 18.74
CA THR A 61 -9.85 22.48 18.41
C THR A 61 -9.97 22.71 16.90
N PRO A 62 -10.79 23.67 16.46
CA PRO A 62 -10.95 23.98 15.04
C PRO A 62 -9.65 24.48 14.40
N GLU A 63 -8.79 25.18 15.13
CA GLU A 63 -7.50 25.69 14.65
C GLU A 63 -6.55 24.54 14.31
N LEU A 64 -6.46 23.54 15.23
CA LEU A 64 -5.68 22.34 14.98
C LEU A 64 -6.26 21.53 13.82
N ALA A 65 -7.57 21.40 13.74
CA ALA A 65 -8.22 20.72 12.64
C ALA A 65 -7.91 21.40 11.29
N GLN A 66 -7.93 22.74 11.24
CA GLN A 66 -7.61 23.48 10.03
C GLN A 66 -6.14 23.32 9.64
N ALA A 67 -5.22 23.37 10.59
CA ALA A 67 -3.80 23.16 10.36
C ALA A 67 -3.52 21.74 9.79
N LEU A 68 -4.12 20.71 10.39
CA LEU A 68 -3.94 19.31 9.99
C LEU A 68 -4.58 19.02 8.62
N ARG A 69 -5.71 19.64 8.26
CA ARG A 69 -6.36 19.48 6.94
C ARG A 69 -5.53 19.98 5.76
N GLN A 70 -4.48 20.76 6.00
CA GLN A 70 -3.53 21.15 4.94
C GLN A 70 -2.70 19.98 4.43
N GLU A 71 -2.59 18.91 5.22
CA GLU A 71 -1.88 17.69 4.84
C GLU A 71 -2.85 16.68 4.19
N LYS A 72 -2.64 16.39 2.90
CA LYS A 72 -3.52 15.53 2.10
C LYS A 72 -3.57 14.07 2.55
N GLN A 73 -2.56 13.65 3.32
CA GLN A 73 -2.46 12.29 3.82
C GLN A 73 -3.17 12.11 5.17
N LEU A 74 -3.76 13.20 5.72
CA LEU A 74 -4.53 13.17 6.96
C LEU A 74 -6.01 13.37 6.68
N ASP A 75 -6.84 12.45 7.19
CA ASP A 75 -8.29 12.58 7.29
C ASP A 75 -8.64 13.09 8.70
N VAL A 76 -9.05 14.35 8.78
CA VAL A 76 -9.16 15.07 10.05
C VAL A 76 -10.59 15.19 10.49
N GLU A 77 -10.95 14.52 11.58
CA GLU A 77 -12.22 14.66 12.25
C GLU A 77 -12.07 15.50 13.54
N GLN A 78 -13.05 16.35 13.81
CA GLN A 78 -13.04 17.14 15.04
C GLN A 78 -13.85 16.43 16.13
N PHE A 79 -13.24 16.27 17.29
CA PHE A 79 -13.84 15.62 18.46
C PHE A 79 -13.68 16.48 19.70
N SER A 80 -14.52 16.24 20.71
CA SER A 80 -14.21 16.68 22.08
C SER A 80 -13.02 15.86 22.62
N ALA A 81 -12.35 16.36 23.63
CA ALA A 81 -11.19 15.67 24.22
C ALA A 81 -11.53 14.25 24.69
N SER A 82 -12.70 14.05 25.30
CA SER A 82 -13.16 12.74 25.76
C SER A 82 -13.53 11.80 24.61
N ALA A 83 -14.24 12.30 23.60
CA ALA A 83 -14.63 11.52 22.42
C ALA A 83 -13.41 11.16 21.56
N GLY A 84 -12.44 12.08 21.43
CA GLY A 84 -11.18 11.83 20.74
C GLY A 84 -10.32 10.77 21.43
N ALA A 85 -10.26 10.79 22.75
CA ALA A 85 -9.57 9.76 23.53
C ALA A 85 -10.21 8.38 23.36
N GLU A 86 -11.55 8.31 23.31
CA GLU A 86 -12.27 7.07 23.06
C GLU A 86 -12.07 6.58 21.62
N ALA A 87 -12.11 7.50 20.63
CA ALA A 87 -11.82 7.17 19.23
C ALA A 87 -10.41 6.62 19.04
N LEU A 88 -9.42 7.18 19.76
CA LEU A 88 -8.05 6.66 19.75
C LEU A 88 -7.97 5.27 20.38
N ARG A 89 -8.62 5.09 21.55
CA ARG A 89 -8.62 3.80 22.27
C ARG A 89 -9.28 2.68 21.47
N THR A 90 -10.29 3.01 20.68
CA THR A 90 -11.01 2.04 19.82
C THR A 90 -10.39 1.87 18.44
N GLY A 91 -9.27 2.54 18.15
CA GLY A 91 -8.58 2.45 16.85
C GLY A 91 -9.34 3.12 15.69
N LYS A 92 -10.32 3.97 15.99
CA LYS A 92 -11.02 4.78 14.97
C LYS A 92 -10.12 5.83 14.35
N VAL A 93 -9.22 6.38 15.16
CA VAL A 93 -8.18 7.34 14.74
C VAL A 93 -6.82 6.85 15.18
N ALA A 94 -5.81 7.16 14.39
CA ALA A 94 -4.43 6.80 14.68
C ALA A 94 -3.73 7.78 15.63
N LEU A 95 -4.28 9.01 15.73
CA LEU A 95 -3.70 10.09 16.53
C LEU A 95 -4.78 11.05 17.02
N LEU A 96 -4.61 11.55 18.24
CA LEU A 96 -5.37 12.68 18.80
C LEU A 96 -4.44 13.87 19.03
N ALA A 97 -4.77 15.03 18.44
CA ALA A 97 -4.10 16.30 18.67
C ALA A 97 -4.96 17.20 19.57
N GLU A 98 -4.37 17.64 20.68
CA GLU A 98 -5.03 18.50 21.65
C GLU A 98 -4.14 19.68 22.06
N PRO A 99 -4.71 20.82 22.46
CA PRO A 99 -3.94 21.95 22.95
C PRO A 99 -3.30 21.61 24.30
N GLY A 100 -2.02 21.87 24.43
CA GLY A 100 -1.26 21.74 25.67
C GLY A 100 -1.02 23.10 26.36
N PRO A 101 -0.40 23.07 27.52
CA PRO A 101 -0.05 24.28 28.26
C PRO A 101 0.98 25.13 27.49
N GLY A 102 0.88 26.46 27.61
CA GLY A 102 1.84 27.37 26.98
C GLY A 102 1.78 27.43 25.45
N GLY A 103 0.63 27.08 24.82
CA GLY A 103 0.47 27.11 23.38
C GLY A 103 1.13 25.95 22.63
N THR A 104 1.52 24.90 23.35
CA THR A 104 2.05 23.68 22.76
C THR A 104 0.93 22.79 22.21
N THR A 105 1.26 21.90 21.29
CA THR A 105 0.35 20.85 20.83
C THR A 105 0.77 19.53 21.45
N VAL A 106 -0.17 18.85 22.08
CA VAL A 106 0.03 17.50 22.63
C VAL A 106 -0.54 16.48 21.66
N TYR A 107 0.27 15.49 21.33
CA TYR A 107 -0.13 14.39 20.46
C TYR A 107 -0.21 13.09 21.28
N ARG A 108 -1.36 12.44 21.22
CA ARG A 108 -1.58 11.12 21.82
C ARG A 108 -1.76 10.11 20.70
N TYR A 109 -0.98 9.06 20.75
CA TYR A 109 -1.01 7.97 19.75
C TYR A 109 -0.42 6.70 20.35
N ASP A 110 -0.65 5.57 19.71
CA ASP A 110 -0.01 4.30 20.05
C ASP A 110 1.33 4.23 19.33
N ASP A 111 2.42 4.21 20.09
CA ASP A 111 3.79 4.15 19.57
C ASP A 111 4.17 2.76 19.01
N THR A 112 3.40 1.73 19.35
CA THR A 112 3.55 0.39 18.76
C THR A 112 2.91 0.29 17.37
N ASN A 113 1.94 1.18 17.08
CA ASN A 113 1.26 1.24 15.78
C ASN A 113 2.04 2.10 14.77
N PRO A 114 2.49 1.55 13.63
CA PRO A 114 3.19 2.30 12.59
C PRO A 114 2.34 3.46 12.03
N GLU A 115 1.02 3.32 11.93
CA GLU A 115 0.12 4.40 11.51
C GLU A 115 0.14 5.57 12.51
N GLY A 116 0.14 5.29 13.82
CA GLY A 116 0.22 6.30 14.86
C GLY A 116 1.50 7.11 14.77
N ARG A 117 2.64 6.43 14.54
CA ARG A 117 3.94 7.11 14.36
C ARG A 117 3.97 7.96 13.09
N ALA A 118 3.46 7.43 11.98
CA ALA A 118 3.38 8.18 10.73
C ALA A 118 2.45 9.40 10.84
N ALA A 119 1.26 9.23 11.46
CA ALA A 119 0.33 10.31 11.73
C ALA A 119 0.96 11.40 12.61
N ARG A 120 1.76 11.02 13.63
CA ARG A 120 2.47 11.96 14.49
C ARG A 120 3.47 12.82 13.73
N MET A 121 4.24 12.23 12.83
CA MET A 121 5.23 12.96 12.02
C MET A 121 4.54 13.95 11.06
N LEU A 122 3.48 13.50 10.37
CA LEU A 122 2.73 14.34 9.44
C LEU A 122 1.97 15.47 10.16
N ALA A 123 1.36 15.16 11.31
CA ALA A 123 0.63 16.13 12.12
C ALA A 123 1.56 17.23 12.65
N ASP A 124 2.74 16.87 13.16
CA ASP A 124 3.71 17.85 13.63
C ASP A 124 4.20 18.75 12.50
N ALA A 125 4.54 18.17 11.36
CA ALA A 125 4.94 18.95 10.19
C ALA A 125 3.83 19.92 9.72
N ALA A 126 2.58 19.49 9.76
CA ALA A 126 1.44 20.33 9.37
C ALA A 126 1.22 21.50 10.37
N VAL A 127 1.24 21.22 11.68
CA VAL A 127 1.08 22.25 12.72
C VAL A 127 2.25 23.23 12.70
N GLN A 128 3.50 22.75 12.56
CA GLN A 128 4.68 23.60 12.47
C GLN A 128 4.63 24.53 11.25
N ARG A 129 4.21 24.01 10.09
CA ARG A 129 4.02 24.83 8.88
C ARG A 129 2.92 25.87 9.06
N ALA A 130 1.80 25.50 9.69
CA ALA A 130 0.72 26.44 10.00
C ALA A 130 1.16 27.55 10.98
N ALA A 131 2.10 27.23 11.88
CA ALA A 131 2.73 28.19 12.78
C ALA A 131 3.80 29.09 12.10
N GLY A 132 4.00 28.97 10.79
CA GLY A 132 4.95 29.80 10.03
C GLY A 132 6.39 29.27 10.00
N ARG A 133 6.64 28.02 10.38
CA ARG A 133 7.95 27.40 10.21
C ARG A 133 8.32 27.33 8.73
N VAL A 134 9.39 27.99 8.35
CA VAL A 134 9.99 27.89 7.03
C VAL A 134 11.11 26.85 7.09
N ASP A 135 11.06 25.86 6.21
CA ASP A 135 12.14 24.88 6.12
C ASP A 135 13.41 25.58 5.61
N PRO A 136 14.53 25.50 6.37
CA PRO A 136 15.76 26.21 6.03
C PRO A 136 16.45 25.66 4.77
N VAL A 137 16.07 24.46 4.33
CA VAL A 137 16.60 23.82 3.13
C VAL A 137 15.44 23.56 2.17
N PRO A 138 15.45 24.21 0.98
CA PRO A 138 14.43 23.96 -0.04
C PRO A 138 14.58 22.54 -0.59
N ALA A 139 13.62 21.67 -0.30
CA ALA A 139 13.54 20.33 -0.86
C ALA A 139 12.74 20.33 -2.17
N ARG A 140 13.23 19.61 -3.18
CA ARG A 140 12.50 19.33 -4.42
C ARG A 140 12.26 17.84 -4.53
N ASP A 141 10.99 17.45 -4.56
CA ASP A 141 10.62 16.07 -4.80
C ASP A 141 10.74 15.74 -6.30
N ARG A 142 11.58 14.78 -6.62
CA ARG A 142 11.63 14.17 -7.94
C ARG A 142 10.87 12.87 -7.91
N ILE A 143 9.57 12.93 -8.20
CA ILE A 143 8.72 11.75 -8.23
C ILE A 143 9.10 10.90 -9.44
N LEU A 144 9.76 9.77 -9.20
CA LEU A 144 10.00 8.74 -10.20
C LEU A 144 8.76 7.83 -10.25
N ARG A 145 7.84 8.15 -11.14
CA ARG A 145 6.78 7.19 -11.48
C ARG A 145 7.41 6.09 -12.32
N SER A 146 7.63 4.93 -11.74
CA SER A 146 7.94 3.72 -12.48
C SER A 146 6.78 3.46 -13.45
N ARG A 147 6.97 3.87 -14.70
CA ARG A 147 6.06 3.50 -15.78
C ARG A 147 6.27 2.00 -15.97
N ALA A 148 5.34 1.18 -15.48
CA ALA A 148 5.29 -0.22 -15.87
C ALA A 148 5.38 -0.22 -17.40
N ARG A 149 6.50 -0.73 -17.91
CA ARG A 149 6.78 -0.82 -19.33
C ARG A 149 5.61 -1.59 -19.94
N ALA A 150 4.78 -0.92 -20.70
CA ALA A 150 3.81 -1.59 -21.53
C ALA A 150 4.60 -2.60 -22.36
N ILE A 151 4.38 -3.87 -22.12
CA ILE A 151 4.88 -4.95 -22.96
C ILE A 151 4.17 -4.74 -24.28
N SER A 152 4.85 -4.09 -25.20
CA SER A 152 4.42 -3.99 -26.58
C SER A 152 4.44 -5.42 -27.13
N THR A 153 3.26 -5.95 -27.34
CA THR A 153 3.02 -7.21 -28.03
C THR A 153 3.36 -7.02 -29.51
N PHE A 154 4.33 -7.79 -29.98
CA PHE A 154 4.46 -8.11 -31.39
C PHE A 154 3.53 -9.27 -31.72
#